data_f5364e4fbf317ba44811213a576d078d
#
_entry.id   f5364e4fbf317ba44811213a576d078d
#
_cell.length_a   1.000
_cell.length_b   1.000
_cell.length_c   1.000
_cell.angle_alpha   90.00
_cell.angle_beta   90.00
_cell.angle_gamma   90.00
#
_symmetry.space_group_name_H-M   'P 1'
#
loop_
_entity.id
_entity.type
_entity.pdbx_description
1 polymer ?
#
loop_
_entity_poly.entity_id
_entity_poly.type
_entity_poly.pdbx_seq_one_letter_code
_entity_poly.pdbx_strand_id
1 'polypeptide(L)'
;MKMFLYSHGGSGNHGCEAIVRGTATLFSQMPLKLYSNNSGQDQKYSVDQIAEVEDARKSLSRRNPKRVAASLLIRILNNDNYAIKLSIEHMLNNYGKGDIGLSIGGDNYCYSGFEEFGKINRMIRRTGVRTILWGCSVEPDMINDIMKEDLLGYQLIVARESITWNAMKRIGVRTVLFPDPAFYLMPKKRKIPFNEDDKIVGINISPYIMQCENEQGIAYENYRELIRYILSKTDYKVMLIPHVVWKGNDDRLVNRKLYDDFGQNSRIAMIDDCGCEELKYVISRCSLFVGARTHAT
;
A
#
# COMPACT_ATOMS: atom_id res chain seq x y z
N MET A 1 -26.46 6.73 4.16
CA MET A 1 -25.21 6.75 3.40
C MET A 1 -24.15 6.04 4.22
N LYS A 2 -23.61 4.93 3.70
CA LYS A 2 -22.50 4.19 4.29
C LYS A 2 -21.23 4.49 3.49
N MET A 3 -20.06 4.33 4.13
CA MET A 3 -18.76 4.43 3.47
C MET A 3 -17.93 3.19 3.77
N PHE A 4 -17.23 2.69 2.75
CA PHE A 4 -16.31 1.57 2.90
C PHE A 4 -15.03 1.77 2.10
N LEU A 5 -13.96 1.15 2.56
CA LEU A 5 -12.64 1.13 1.93
C LEU A 5 -12.43 -0.22 1.26
N TYR A 6 -11.87 -0.23 0.06
CA TYR A 6 -11.58 -1.44 -0.70
C TYR A 6 -10.30 -1.29 -1.53
N SER A 7 -9.83 -2.35 -2.16
CA SER A 7 -8.55 -2.41 -2.89
C SER A 7 -7.32 -2.25 -1.98
N HIS A 8 -7.46 -2.59 -0.70
CA HIS A 8 -6.37 -2.58 0.28
C HIS A 8 -5.60 -3.89 0.26
N GLY A 9 -4.26 -3.80 0.15
CA GLY A 9 -3.37 -4.97 0.06
C GLY A 9 -3.10 -5.67 1.39
N GLY A 10 -3.28 -4.96 2.50
CA GLY A 10 -2.96 -5.39 3.87
C GLY A 10 -1.86 -4.55 4.51
N SER A 11 -1.91 -4.42 5.83
CA SER A 11 -1.04 -3.55 6.64
C SER A 11 0.40 -4.03 6.79
N GLY A 12 0.77 -5.20 6.26
CA GLY A 12 2.17 -5.58 6.10
C GLY A 12 2.95 -4.73 5.10
N ASN A 13 2.26 -3.88 4.33
CA ASN A 13 2.80 -2.67 3.73
C ASN A 13 2.36 -1.48 4.58
N HIS A 14 3.29 -0.90 5.34
CA HIS A 14 2.98 0.19 6.26
C HIS A 14 2.54 1.48 5.57
N GLY A 15 2.82 1.64 4.29
CA GLY A 15 2.21 2.68 3.46
C GLY A 15 0.70 2.47 3.26
N CYS A 16 0.29 1.23 2.99
CA CYS A 16 -1.14 0.89 2.91
C CYS A 16 -1.84 1.06 4.27
N GLU A 17 -1.18 0.65 5.37
CA GLU A 17 -1.65 0.91 6.74
C GLU A 17 -1.85 2.41 6.99
N ALA A 18 -0.86 3.22 6.59
CA ALA A 18 -0.86 4.67 6.77
C ALA A 18 -2.03 5.34 6.04
N ILE A 19 -2.35 4.91 4.81
CA ILE A 19 -3.52 5.41 4.07
C ILE A 19 -4.82 5.10 4.81
N VAL A 20 -4.99 3.87 5.35
CA VAL A 20 -6.18 3.49 6.11
C VAL A 20 -6.32 4.35 7.36
N ARG A 21 -5.26 4.47 8.18
CA ARG A 21 -5.28 5.24 9.42
C ARG A 21 -5.51 6.73 9.17
N GLY A 22 -4.82 7.31 8.18
CA GLY A 22 -5.03 8.70 7.78
C GLY A 22 -6.46 8.96 7.30
N THR A 23 -7.02 8.01 6.54
CA THR A 23 -8.42 8.08 6.10
C THR A 23 -9.38 7.99 7.30
N ALA A 24 -9.14 7.10 8.25
CA ALA A 24 -9.95 6.99 9.47
C ALA A 24 -9.89 8.27 10.32
N THR A 25 -8.73 8.92 10.38
CA THR A 25 -8.59 10.22 11.06
C THR A 25 -9.42 11.30 10.39
N LEU A 26 -9.38 11.38 9.06
CA LEU A 26 -10.16 12.35 8.27
C LEU A 26 -11.66 12.15 8.40
N PHE A 27 -12.12 10.91 8.53
CA PHE A 27 -13.54 10.54 8.64
C PHE A 27 -13.91 10.02 10.04
N SER A 28 -13.27 10.54 11.09
CA SER A 28 -13.41 10.08 12.48
C SER A 28 -14.86 10.08 13.02
N GLN A 29 -15.77 10.84 12.40
CA GLN A 29 -17.18 10.88 12.76
C GLN A 29 -18.04 9.81 12.04
N MET A 30 -17.44 9.00 11.17
CA MET A 30 -18.15 8.01 10.37
C MET A 30 -17.64 6.60 10.67
N PRO A 31 -18.55 5.62 10.85
CA PRO A 31 -18.12 4.23 10.93
C PRO A 31 -17.51 3.81 9.58
N LEU A 32 -16.26 3.35 9.62
CA LEU A 32 -15.54 2.86 8.45
C LEU A 32 -15.52 1.34 8.44
N LYS A 33 -15.74 0.76 7.26
CA LYS A 33 -15.52 -0.65 7.01
C LYS A 33 -14.41 -0.82 5.97
N LEU A 34 -13.44 -1.66 6.27
CA LEU A 34 -12.30 -1.99 5.42
C LEU A 34 -12.44 -3.40 4.86
N TYR A 35 -12.51 -3.53 3.54
CA TYR A 35 -12.34 -4.81 2.85
C TYR A 35 -10.88 -4.99 2.47
N SER A 36 -10.22 -5.90 3.15
CA SER A 36 -8.78 -6.15 3.05
C SER A 36 -8.46 -7.45 2.33
N ASN A 37 -7.42 -7.43 1.50
CA ASN A 37 -6.87 -8.67 0.93
C ASN A 37 -6.08 -9.49 1.96
N ASN A 38 -5.77 -8.92 3.14
CA ASN A 38 -5.08 -9.60 4.23
C ASN A 38 -5.51 -9.06 5.60
N SER A 39 -6.74 -9.40 6.00
CA SER A 39 -7.33 -8.97 7.28
C SER A 39 -6.50 -9.38 8.50
N GLY A 40 -5.79 -10.51 8.43
CA GLY A 40 -4.91 -10.94 9.52
C GLY A 40 -3.72 -9.99 9.75
N GLN A 41 -3.19 -9.36 8.70
CA GLN A 41 -2.19 -8.31 8.87
C GLN A 41 -2.79 -7.05 9.49
N ASP A 42 -3.98 -6.66 9.07
CA ASP A 42 -4.65 -5.48 9.62
C ASP A 42 -4.96 -5.66 11.11
N GLN A 43 -5.38 -6.85 11.54
CA GLN A 43 -5.55 -7.17 12.94
C GLN A 43 -4.23 -7.15 13.72
N LYS A 44 -3.14 -7.70 13.13
CA LYS A 44 -1.79 -7.66 13.74
C LYS A 44 -1.36 -6.23 14.08
N TYR A 45 -1.67 -5.27 13.22
CA TYR A 45 -1.33 -3.85 13.44
C TYR A 45 -2.49 -3.04 14.04
N SER A 46 -3.52 -3.71 14.60
CA SER A 46 -4.64 -3.08 15.33
C SER A 46 -5.43 -2.07 14.47
N VAL A 47 -5.57 -2.32 13.16
CA VAL A 47 -6.42 -1.54 12.27
C VAL A 47 -7.89 -1.79 12.57
N ASP A 48 -8.22 -2.96 13.11
CA ASP A 48 -9.56 -3.34 13.59
C ASP A 48 -10.08 -2.47 14.77
N GLN A 49 -9.21 -1.70 15.41
CA GLN A 49 -9.60 -0.72 16.43
C GLN A 49 -10.13 0.59 15.83
N ILE A 50 -9.87 0.87 14.56
CA ILE A 50 -10.26 2.12 13.89
C ILE A 50 -11.21 1.93 12.71
N ALA A 51 -11.36 0.70 12.22
CA ALA A 51 -12.28 0.34 11.16
C ALA A 51 -12.77 -1.11 11.36
N GLU A 52 -14.00 -1.41 10.96
CA GLU A 52 -14.46 -2.80 10.89
C GLU A 52 -13.74 -3.51 9.74
N VAL A 53 -12.85 -4.46 10.05
CA VAL A 53 -12.05 -5.16 9.04
C VAL A 53 -12.73 -6.47 8.62
N GLU A 54 -12.89 -6.66 7.31
CA GLU A 54 -13.41 -7.89 6.72
C GLU A 54 -12.54 -8.29 5.52
N ASP A 55 -12.42 -9.62 5.26
CA ASP A 55 -11.75 -10.11 4.06
C ASP A 55 -12.44 -9.59 2.80
N ALA A 56 -11.66 -8.98 1.90
CA ALA A 56 -12.16 -8.50 0.61
C ALA A 56 -12.71 -9.63 -0.25
N ARG A 57 -12.20 -10.85 -0.07
CA ARG A 57 -12.59 -12.02 -0.84
C ARG A 57 -12.93 -13.18 0.06
N LYS A 58 -14.10 -13.78 -0.18
CA LYS A 58 -14.51 -15.02 0.46
C LYS A 58 -14.44 -16.19 -0.53
N SER A 59 -13.77 -17.26 -0.14
CA SER A 59 -13.73 -18.48 -0.96
C SER A 59 -14.94 -19.36 -0.68
N LEU A 60 -15.61 -19.82 -1.72
CA LEU A 60 -16.63 -20.86 -1.61
C LEU A 60 -15.97 -22.24 -1.41
N SER A 61 -16.66 -23.16 -0.75
CA SER A 61 -16.19 -24.53 -0.60
C SER A 61 -15.96 -25.19 -1.97
N ARG A 62 -15.05 -26.16 -2.05
CA ARG A 62 -14.74 -26.88 -3.32
C ARG A 62 -15.95 -27.59 -3.92
N ARG A 63 -16.93 -27.99 -3.09
CA ARG A 63 -18.14 -28.69 -3.48
C ARG A 63 -19.28 -27.74 -3.89
N ASN A 64 -19.12 -26.41 -3.75
CA ASN A 64 -20.17 -25.47 -4.08
C ASN A 64 -20.37 -25.43 -5.62
N PRO A 65 -21.62 -25.65 -6.13
CA PRO A 65 -21.88 -25.69 -7.57
C PRO A 65 -21.56 -24.36 -8.27
N LYS A 66 -21.73 -23.22 -7.61
CA LYS A 66 -21.34 -21.91 -8.16
C LYS A 66 -19.83 -21.83 -8.41
N ARG A 67 -19.02 -22.39 -7.52
CA ARG A 67 -17.56 -22.44 -7.70
C ARG A 67 -17.17 -23.36 -8.87
N VAL A 68 -17.83 -24.49 -9.02
CA VAL A 68 -17.60 -25.41 -10.15
C VAL A 68 -17.92 -24.70 -11.47
N ALA A 69 -19.09 -24.02 -11.54
CA ALA A 69 -19.49 -23.24 -12.72
C ALA A 69 -18.47 -22.12 -13.03
N ALA A 70 -17.99 -21.40 -12.01
CA ALA A 70 -16.95 -20.37 -12.18
C ALA A 70 -15.65 -20.96 -12.76
N SER A 71 -15.22 -22.12 -12.25
CA SER A 71 -14.02 -22.80 -12.74
C SER A 71 -14.17 -23.25 -14.20
N LEU A 72 -15.35 -23.71 -14.61
CA LEU A 72 -15.64 -24.06 -15.99
C LEU A 72 -15.62 -22.84 -16.91
N LEU A 73 -16.21 -21.70 -16.49
CA LEU A 73 -16.18 -20.46 -17.25
C LEU A 73 -14.76 -19.94 -17.47
N ILE A 74 -13.91 -20.02 -16.46
CA ILE A 74 -12.49 -19.66 -16.60
C ILE A 74 -11.82 -20.60 -17.63
N ARG A 75 -12.03 -21.91 -17.49
CA ARG A 75 -11.34 -22.91 -18.32
C ARG A 75 -11.79 -22.87 -19.79
N ILE A 76 -13.07 -22.66 -20.07
CA ILE A 76 -13.65 -22.72 -21.42
C ILE A 76 -13.61 -21.37 -22.12
N LEU A 77 -13.93 -20.28 -21.39
CA LEU A 77 -14.12 -18.94 -21.96
C LEU A 77 -13.02 -17.97 -21.58
N ASN A 78 -12.00 -18.40 -20.82
CA ASN A 78 -10.98 -17.53 -20.23
C ASN A 78 -11.59 -16.30 -19.51
N ASN A 79 -12.75 -16.50 -18.84
CA ASN A 79 -13.53 -15.43 -18.20
C ASN A 79 -13.63 -15.68 -16.70
N ASP A 80 -12.97 -14.82 -15.93
CA ASP A 80 -12.90 -14.87 -14.47
C ASP A 80 -13.96 -13.99 -13.77
N ASN A 81 -14.74 -13.21 -14.52
CA ASN A 81 -15.70 -12.24 -13.96
C ASN A 81 -16.68 -12.86 -12.96
N TYR A 82 -17.16 -14.09 -13.26
CA TYR A 82 -18.09 -14.77 -12.36
C TYR A 82 -17.40 -15.23 -11.07
N ALA A 83 -16.16 -15.70 -11.15
CA ALA A 83 -15.37 -16.08 -9.99
C ALA A 83 -15.06 -14.85 -9.09
N ILE A 84 -14.65 -13.74 -9.70
CA ILE A 84 -14.44 -12.46 -8.98
C ILE A 84 -15.74 -12.04 -8.29
N LYS A 85 -16.87 -12.01 -9.03
CA LYS A 85 -18.18 -11.65 -8.47
C LYS A 85 -18.55 -12.49 -7.25
N LEU A 86 -18.38 -13.81 -7.34
CA LEU A 86 -18.67 -14.71 -6.22
C LEU A 86 -17.79 -14.42 -5.00
N SER A 87 -16.52 -14.11 -5.21
CA SER A 87 -15.58 -13.84 -4.12
C SER A 87 -15.91 -12.55 -3.35
N ILE A 88 -16.51 -11.54 -4.02
CA ILE A 88 -16.88 -10.24 -3.44
C ILE A 88 -18.40 -10.07 -3.23
N GLU A 89 -19.20 -11.12 -3.46
CA GLU A 89 -20.67 -11.07 -3.37
C GLU A 89 -21.16 -10.53 -2.02
N HIS A 90 -20.49 -10.88 -0.94
CA HIS A 90 -20.79 -10.38 0.41
C HIS A 90 -20.59 -8.86 0.52
N MET A 91 -19.57 -8.29 -0.13
CA MET A 91 -19.39 -6.84 -0.21
C MET A 91 -20.47 -6.19 -1.07
N LEU A 92 -20.75 -6.73 -2.27
CA LEU A 92 -21.75 -6.19 -3.19
C LEU A 92 -23.16 -6.13 -2.58
N ASN A 93 -23.51 -7.11 -1.72
CA ASN A 93 -24.84 -7.19 -1.09
C ASN A 93 -25.03 -6.20 0.08
N ASN A 94 -23.94 -5.61 0.60
CA ASN A 94 -23.99 -4.71 1.74
C ASN A 94 -24.20 -3.24 1.38
N TYR A 95 -24.02 -2.89 0.10
CA TYR A 95 -24.02 -1.50 -0.36
C TYR A 95 -24.83 -1.31 -1.63
N GLY A 96 -25.36 -0.09 -1.81
CA GLY A 96 -26.20 0.26 -2.93
C GLY A 96 -26.23 1.76 -3.22
N LYS A 97 -27.32 2.20 -3.87
CA LYS A 97 -27.50 3.60 -4.27
C LYS A 97 -27.38 4.55 -3.06
N GLY A 98 -26.51 5.54 -3.20
CA GLY A 98 -26.27 6.55 -2.16
C GLY A 98 -25.05 6.26 -1.27
N ASP A 99 -24.51 5.03 -1.29
CA ASP A 99 -23.31 4.68 -0.56
C ASP A 99 -22.03 5.05 -1.34
N ILE A 100 -20.90 5.14 -0.64
CA ILE A 100 -19.61 5.56 -1.18
C ILE A 100 -18.57 4.46 -0.92
N GLY A 101 -17.90 4.03 -1.99
CA GLY A 101 -16.73 3.17 -1.92
C GLY A 101 -15.46 3.98 -2.20
N LEU A 102 -14.51 3.98 -1.27
CA LEU A 102 -13.19 4.55 -1.47
C LEU A 102 -12.23 3.44 -1.91
N SER A 103 -11.77 3.50 -3.17
CA SER A 103 -10.69 2.66 -3.66
C SER A 103 -9.38 3.22 -3.13
N ILE A 104 -8.77 2.52 -2.18
CA ILE A 104 -7.51 2.90 -1.55
C ILE A 104 -6.40 1.96 -2.04
N GLY A 105 -5.16 2.27 -1.76
CA GLY A 105 -4.03 1.42 -2.16
C GLY A 105 -2.91 2.20 -2.83
N GLY A 106 -3.12 3.51 -2.95
CA GLY A 106 -2.09 4.47 -3.36
C GLY A 106 -1.68 4.34 -4.83
N ASP A 107 -0.98 3.29 -5.20
CA ASP A 107 -0.33 3.10 -6.49
C ASP A 107 -0.87 1.89 -7.30
N ASN A 108 -2.10 1.47 -7.04
CA ASN A 108 -2.74 0.34 -7.73
C ASN A 108 -2.78 0.49 -9.27
N TYR A 109 -2.69 1.70 -9.79
CA TYR A 109 -2.67 2.02 -11.24
C TYR A 109 -1.25 2.37 -11.76
N CYS A 110 -0.22 2.06 -10.98
CA CYS A 110 1.18 2.23 -11.39
C CYS A 110 1.84 0.92 -11.83
N TYR A 111 1.12 -0.21 -11.80
CA TYR A 111 1.65 -1.55 -12.09
C TYR A 111 0.71 -2.36 -12.98
N SER A 112 1.22 -3.43 -13.57
CA SER A 112 0.42 -4.43 -14.27
C SER A 112 -0.57 -5.13 -13.31
N GLY A 113 -1.69 -5.60 -13.84
CA GLY A 113 -2.74 -6.27 -13.05
C GLY A 113 -3.86 -5.32 -12.58
N PHE A 114 -3.82 -4.05 -12.96
CA PHE A 114 -4.88 -3.08 -12.67
C PHE A 114 -6.25 -3.48 -13.24
N GLU A 115 -6.29 -4.36 -14.25
CA GLU A 115 -7.52 -4.82 -14.91
C GLU A 115 -8.48 -5.49 -13.93
N GLU A 116 -7.94 -6.16 -12.91
CA GLU A 116 -8.76 -6.78 -11.88
C GLU A 116 -9.46 -5.75 -11.01
N PHE A 117 -8.78 -4.65 -10.67
CA PHE A 117 -9.43 -3.51 -9.97
C PHE A 117 -10.56 -2.94 -10.81
N GLY A 118 -10.37 -2.77 -12.13
CA GLY A 118 -11.41 -2.31 -13.05
C GLY A 118 -12.64 -3.22 -13.08
N LYS A 119 -12.45 -4.55 -13.05
CA LYS A 119 -13.55 -5.52 -12.95
C LYS A 119 -14.33 -5.35 -11.64
N ILE A 120 -13.63 -5.24 -10.51
CA ILE A 120 -14.24 -5.04 -9.18
C ILE A 120 -14.99 -3.70 -9.12
N ASN A 121 -14.38 -2.62 -9.57
CA ASN A 121 -14.98 -1.28 -9.61
C ASN A 121 -16.28 -1.27 -10.41
N ARG A 122 -16.27 -1.91 -11.59
CA ARG A 122 -17.45 -2.02 -12.43
C ARG A 122 -18.59 -2.78 -11.73
N MET A 123 -18.26 -3.86 -10.99
CA MET A 123 -19.26 -4.62 -10.22
C MET A 123 -19.82 -3.79 -9.06
N ILE A 124 -18.98 -3.05 -8.33
CA ILE A 124 -19.40 -2.15 -7.25
C ILE A 124 -20.33 -1.04 -7.81
N ARG A 125 -19.92 -0.37 -8.89
CA ARG A 125 -20.72 0.69 -9.53
C ARG A 125 -22.09 0.21 -10.01
N ARG A 126 -22.21 -1.06 -10.44
CA ARG A 126 -23.49 -1.65 -10.85
C ARG A 126 -24.51 -1.82 -9.71
N THR A 127 -24.06 -1.79 -8.43
CA THR A 127 -25.00 -1.74 -7.28
C THR A 127 -25.54 -0.34 -7.00
N GLY A 128 -25.08 0.69 -7.74
CA GLY A 128 -25.45 2.09 -7.54
C GLY A 128 -24.53 2.83 -6.56
N VAL A 129 -23.48 2.19 -6.08
CA VAL A 129 -22.42 2.80 -5.24
C VAL A 129 -21.62 3.81 -6.05
N ARG A 130 -21.32 4.94 -5.46
CA ARG A 130 -20.42 5.95 -5.99
C ARG A 130 -18.98 5.59 -5.60
N THR A 131 -18.10 5.39 -6.58
CA THR A 131 -16.69 5.07 -6.32
C THR A 131 -15.82 6.31 -6.41
N ILE A 132 -14.87 6.43 -5.48
CA ILE A 132 -13.86 7.48 -5.44
C ILE A 132 -12.50 6.78 -5.41
N LEU A 133 -11.57 7.17 -6.29
CA LEU A 133 -10.18 6.75 -6.19
C LEU A 133 -9.46 7.70 -5.24
N TRP A 134 -8.97 7.17 -4.11
CA TRP A 134 -8.64 7.97 -2.94
C TRP A 134 -7.14 7.94 -2.62
N GLY A 135 -6.50 9.12 -2.63
CA GLY A 135 -5.09 9.26 -2.27
C GLY A 135 -4.15 8.49 -3.22
N CYS A 136 -4.36 8.63 -4.53
CA CYS A 136 -3.73 7.76 -5.52
C CYS A 136 -2.61 8.43 -6.32
N SER A 137 -1.73 7.56 -6.85
CA SER A 137 -0.91 7.82 -8.04
C SER A 137 -1.35 6.92 -9.19
N VAL A 138 -1.24 7.43 -10.41
CA VAL A 138 -1.51 6.71 -11.66
C VAL A 138 -0.32 6.96 -12.58
N GLU A 139 0.27 5.89 -13.12
CA GLU A 139 1.38 6.01 -14.08
C GLU A 139 0.84 6.43 -15.46
N PRO A 140 1.16 7.65 -15.95
CA PRO A 140 0.57 8.17 -17.18
C PRO A 140 0.87 7.31 -18.40
N ASP A 141 2.07 6.73 -18.49
CA ASP A 141 2.51 5.95 -19.63
C ASP A 141 1.82 4.56 -19.71
N MET A 142 1.19 4.14 -18.61
CA MET A 142 0.40 2.90 -18.56
C MET A 142 -1.07 3.09 -18.93
N ILE A 143 -1.54 4.34 -19.13
CA ILE A 143 -2.95 4.62 -19.42
C ILE A 143 -3.30 4.14 -20.84
N ASN A 144 -3.87 2.95 -20.91
CA ASN A 144 -4.50 2.39 -22.11
C ASN A 144 -6.03 2.57 -22.06
N ASP A 145 -6.73 2.14 -23.11
CA ASP A 145 -8.20 2.30 -23.19
C ASP A 145 -8.94 1.60 -22.05
N ILE A 146 -8.47 0.44 -21.59
CA ILE A 146 -9.08 -0.32 -20.48
C ILE A 146 -8.95 0.46 -19.16
N MET A 147 -7.76 0.97 -18.88
CA MET A 147 -7.51 1.79 -17.67
C MET A 147 -8.30 3.09 -17.74
N LYS A 148 -8.32 3.75 -18.89
CA LYS A 148 -9.06 5.00 -19.11
C LYS A 148 -10.56 4.80 -18.90
N GLU A 149 -11.16 3.70 -19.41
CA GLU A 149 -12.57 3.38 -19.17
C GLU A 149 -12.87 3.24 -17.67
N ASP A 150 -12.02 2.57 -16.92
CA ASP A 150 -12.23 2.39 -15.47
C ASP A 150 -12.05 3.71 -14.71
N LEU A 151 -11.00 4.49 -15.03
CA LEU A 151 -10.75 5.80 -14.41
C LEU A 151 -11.90 6.78 -14.65
N LEU A 152 -12.48 6.81 -15.87
CA LEU A 152 -13.66 7.61 -16.19
C LEU A 152 -14.92 7.18 -15.40
N GLY A 153 -14.93 5.96 -14.90
CA GLY A 153 -16.03 5.44 -14.06
C GLY A 153 -16.01 5.95 -12.62
N TYR A 154 -14.94 6.54 -12.13
CA TYR A 154 -14.90 7.14 -10.79
C TYR A 154 -15.64 8.48 -10.78
N GLN A 155 -16.43 8.72 -9.73
CA GLN A 155 -17.10 10.01 -9.53
C GLN A 155 -16.11 11.14 -9.23
N LEU A 156 -15.01 10.79 -8.57
CA LEU A 156 -13.93 11.70 -8.21
C LEU A 156 -12.62 10.90 -8.09
N ILE A 157 -11.53 11.50 -8.53
CA ILE A 157 -10.17 11.01 -8.24
C ILE A 157 -9.48 12.04 -7.34
N VAL A 158 -8.98 11.59 -6.20
CA VAL A 158 -8.15 12.38 -5.30
C VAL A 158 -6.70 12.00 -5.55
N ALA A 159 -6.05 12.76 -6.42
CA ALA A 159 -4.65 12.58 -6.76
C ALA A 159 -3.76 13.15 -5.65
N ARG A 160 -2.75 12.41 -5.23
CA ARG A 160 -1.83 12.82 -4.17
C ARG A 160 -0.61 13.61 -4.68
N GLU A 161 -0.41 13.64 -6.01
CA GLU A 161 0.68 14.39 -6.65
C GLU A 161 0.25 14.93 -8.04
N SER A 162 1.05 15.89 -8.54
CA SER A 162 0.71 16.68 -9.71
C SER A 162 0.78 15.93 -11.05
N ILE A 163 1.59 14.88 -11.16
CA ILE A 163 1.72 14.08 -12.39
C ILE A 163 0.39 13.38 -12.65
N THR A 164 -0.15 12.66 -11.66
CA THR A 164 -1.47 12.03 -11.71
C THR A 164 -2.56 13.06 -11.97
N TRP A 165 -2.57 14.17 -11.22
CA TRP A 165 -3.59 15.20 -11.39
C TRP A 165 -3.63 15.75 -12.82
N ASN A 166 -2.46 16.03 -13.42
CA ASN A 166 -2.36 16.50 -14.80
C ASN A 166 -2.81 15.42 -15.79
N ALA A 167 -2.42 14.16 -15.59
CA ALA A 167 -2.85 13.04 -16.44
C ALA A 167 -4.37 12.86 -16.41
N MET A 168 -4.99 12.88 -15.23
CA MET A 168 -6.43 12.76 -15.07
C MET A 168 -7.20 13.92 -15.73
N LYS A 169 -6.69 15.13 -15.62
CA LYS A 169 -7.28 16.29 -16.33
C LYS A 169 -7.28 16.11 -17.84
N ARG A 170 -6.17 15.59 -18.41
CA ARG A 170 -6.09 15.34 -19.88
C ARG A 170 -7.11 14.32 -20.36
N ILE A 171 -7.42 13.31 -19.58
CA ILE A 171 -8.44 12.31 -19.93
C ILE A 171 -9.86 12.72 -19.57
N GLY A 172 -10.06 13.88 -18.91
CA GLY A 172 -11.37 14.45 -18.61
C GLY A 172 -12.06 13.91 -17.38
N VAL A 173 -11.33 13.29 -16.44
CA VAL A 173 -11.88 12.81 -15.16
C VAL A 173 -11.94 13.94 -14.15
N ARG A 174 -13.04 14.02 -13.39
CA ARG A 174 -13.13 14.95 -12.25
C ARG A 174 -12.08 14.60 -11.22
N THR A 175 -11.10 15.50 -11.01
CA THR A 175 -9.94 15.24 -10.17
C THR A 175 -9.63 16.44 -9.29
N VAL A 176 -9.24 16.17 -8.05
CA VAL A 176 -8.67 17.15 -7.12
C VAL A 176 -7.26 16.72 -6.73
N LEU A 177 -6.38 17.71 -6.51
CA LEU A 177 -5.06 17.48 -5.95
C LEU A 177 -5.14 17.69 -4.45
N PHE A 178 -4.82 16.67 -3.67
CA PHE A 178 -4.85 16.71 -2.21
C PHE A 178 -3.75 15.79 -1.64
N PRO A 179 -3.09 16.18 -0.55
CA PRO A 179 -2.03 15.35 0.06
C PRO A 179 -2.50 13.93 0.36
N ASP A 180 -1.54 12.98 0.30
CA ASP A 180 -1.80 11.60 0.71
C ASP A 180 -2.39 11.54 2.13
N PRO A 181 -3.42 10.73 2.40
CA PRO A 181 -3.99 10.58 3.74
C PRO A 181 -2.96 10.22 4.82
N ALA A 182 -1.84 9.57 4.47
CA ALA A 182 -0.75 9.27 5.40
C ALA A 182 -0.14 10.51 6.07
N PHE A 183 -0.27 11.72 5.47
CA PHE A 183 0.18 12.94 6.11
C PHE A 183 -0.59 13.29 7.39
N TYR A 184 -1.82 12.80 7.54
CA TYR A 184 -2.64 13.02 8.75
C TYR A 184 -2.27 12.12 9.93
N LEU A 185 -1.35 11.16 9.74
CA LEU A 185 -0.87 10.34 10.84
C LEU A 185 -0.03 11.16 11.82
N MET A 186 -0.31 10.99 13.11
CA MET A 186 0.54 11.49 14.18
C MET A 186 1.62 10.44 14.50
N PRO A 187 2.90 10.85 14.64
CA PRO A 187 3.95 9.93 15.03
C PRO A 187 3.75 9.44 16.47
N LYS A 188 3.90 8.11 16.67
CA LYS A 188 3.83 7.49 18.00
C LYS A 188 5.24 7.19 18.48
N LYS A 189 5.63 7.77 19.63
CA LYS A 189 6.96 7.58 20.21
C LYS A 189 7.25 6.11 20.49
N ARG A 190 8.45 5.66 20.08
CA ARG A 190 9.00 4.34 20.43
C ARG A 190 10.48 4.47 20.79
N LYS A 191 10.99 3.47 21.49
CA LYS A 191 12.43 3.37 21.77
C LYS A 191 13.19 3.03 20.48
N ILE A 192 14.24 3.78 20.20
CA ILE A 192 15.20 3.52 19.12
C ILE A 192 16.56 3.12 19.73
N PRO A 193 17.42 2.41 18.98
CA PRO A 193 18.69 1.90 19.51
C PRO A 193 19.78 2.95 19.69
N PHE A 194 19.53 4.22 19.40
CA PHE A 194 20.46 5.34 19.46
C PHE A 194 19.98 6.43 20.42
N ASN A 195 20.90 7.31 20.86
CA ASN A 195 20.56 8.43 21.74
C ASN A 195 19.86 9.57 21.01
N GLU A 196 19.25 10.49 21.75
CA GLU A 196 18.49 11.62 21.16
C GLU A 196 19.39 12.59 20.38
N ASP A 197 20.65 12.77 20.79
CA ASP A 197 21.62 13.66 20.14
C ASP A 197 22.39 13.02 18.98
N ASP A 198 22.21 11.72 18.76
CA ASP A 198 22.90 11.03 17.69
C ASP A 198 22.39 11.47 16.30
N LYS A 199 23.31 11.74 15.39
CA LYS A 199 22.99 11.99 13.98
C LYS A 199 22.78 10.65 13.29
N ILE A 200 21.59 10.43 12.75
CA ILE A 200 21.17 9.14 12.20
C ILE A 200 20.88 9.28 10.71
N VAL A 201 21.46 8.38 9.91
CA VAL A 201 21.02 8.12 8.54
C VAL A 201 20.09 6.91 8.56
N GLY A 202 18.81 7.13 8.30
CA GLY A 202 17.84 6.05 8.10
C GLY A 202 17.97 5.48 6.69
N ILE A 203 18.00 4.16 6.58
CA ILE A 203 18.09 3.47 5.30
C ILE A 203 16.98 2.43 5.20
N ASN A 204 16.21 2.49 4.12
CA ASN A 204 15.24 1.50 3.72
C ASN A 204 15.62 0.92 2.36
N ILE A 205 15.97 -0.35 2.30
CA ILE A 205 16.17 -1.10 1.07
C ILE A 205 15.01 -2.09 0.85
N SER A 206 14.65 -2.31 -0.39
CA SER A 206 13.50 -3.13 -0.76
C SER A 206 13.91 -4.28 -1.69
N PRO A 207 13.45 -5.53 -1.44
CA PRO A 207 13.59 -6.63 -2.39
C PRO A 207 13.00 -6.28 -3.77
N TYR A 208 11.96 -5.45 -3.83
CA TYR A 208 11.35 -5.02 -5.09
C TYR A 208 12.31 -4.25 -5.98
N ILE A 209 13.06 -3.27 -5.44
CA ILE A 209 14.08 -2.54 -6.21
C ILE A 209 15.15 -3.48 -6.75
N MET A 210 15.57 -4.46 -5.95
CA MET A 210 16.55 -5.47 -6.38
C MET A 210 16.02 -6.38 -7.50
N GLN A 211 14.70 -6.56 -7.62
CA GLN A 211 14.09 -7.31 -8.73
C GLN A 211 13.96 -6.48 -10.01
N CYS A 212 13.95 -5.16 -9.90
CA CYS A 212 13.79 -4.22 -11.02
C CYS A 212 15.15 -3.71 -11.56
N GLU A 213 16.28 -4.10 -10.98
CA GLU A 213 17.60 -3.66 -11.42
C GLU A 213 18.00 -4.30 -12.76
N ASN A 214 18.71 -3.53 -13.60
CA ASN A 214 19.20 -4.01 -14.90
C ASN A 214 20.45 -4.91 -14.76
N GLU A 215 21.24 -4.71 -13.71
CA GLU A 215 22.42 -5.48 -13.38
C GLU A 215 22.24 -6.09 -12.00
N GLN A 216 22.24 -7.42 -11.95
CA GLN A 216 21.94 -8.17 -10.73
C GLN A 216 22.90 -7.83 -9.60
N GLY A 217 22.35 -7.41 -8.45
CA GLY A 217 23.09 -7.11 -7.22
C GLY A 217 23.60 -5.67 -7.11
N ILE A 218 23.46 -4.84 -8.17
CA ILE A 218 23.98 -3.46 -8.14
C ILE A 218 23.32 -2.60 -7.07
N ALA A 219 22.02 -2.74 -6.88
CA ALA A 219 21.30 -1.99 -5.84
C ALA A 219 21.83 -2.35 -4.44
N TYR A 220 22.02 -3.64 -4.17
CA TYR A 220 22.56 -4.09 -2.90
C TYR A 220 23.97 -3.55 -2.64
N GLU A 221 24.85 -3.64 -3.62
CA GLU A 221 26.23 -3.12 -3.51
C GLU A 221 26.25 -1.60 -3.30
N ASN A 222 25.40 -0.84 -4.00
CA ASN A 222 25.28 0.60 -3.80
C ASN A 222 24.89 0.96 -2.37
N TYR A 223 23.96 0.22 -1.75
CA TYR A 223 23.61 0.42 -0.34
C TYR A 223 24.79 0.04 0.60
N ARG A 224 25.53 -1.02 0.29
CA ARG A 224 26.74 -1.40 1.05
C ARG A 224 27.79 -0.30 0.99
N GLU A 225 28.08 0.22 -0.20
CA GLU A 225 29.05 1.30 -0.38
C GLU A 225 28.61 2.58 0.33
N LEU A 226 27.32 2.93 0.26
CA LEU A 226 26.77 4.06 0.99
C LEU A 226 26.98 3.91 2.50
N ILE A 227 26.65 2.74 3.07
CA ILE A 227 26.86 2.46 4.51
C ILE A 227 28.34 2.52 4.85
N ARG A 228 29.22 1.91 4.03
CA ARG A 228 30.67 1.96 4.22
C ARG A 228 31.19 3.40 4.22
N TYR A 229 30.72 4.23 3.30
CA TYR A 229 31.07 5.64 3.23
C TYR A 229 30.63 6.38 4.50
N ILE A 230 29.39 6.22 4.94
CA ILE A 230 28.86 6.87 6.17
C ILE A 230 29.70 6.48 7.37
N LEU A 231 29.96 5.19 7.56
CA LEU A 231 30.71 4.67 8.72
C LEU A 231 32.19 5.05 8.70
N SER A 232 32.81 5.25 7.52
CA SER A 232 34.25 5.57 7.41
C SER A 232 34.54 7.08 7.33
N LYS A 233 33.62 7.88 6.83
CA LYS A 233 33.85 9.30 6.50
C LYS A 233 33.05 10.28 7.36
N THR A 234 32.14 9.78 8.19
CA THR A 234 31.28 10.63 9.05
C THR A 234 31.19 10.07 10.47
N ASP A 235 30.63 10.85 11.38
CA ASP A 235 30.25 10.43 12.75
C ASP A 235 28.82 9.88 12.83
N TYR A 236 28.09 9.85 11.72
CA TYR A 236 26.70 9.41 11.68
C TYR A 236 26.53 7.94 11.99
N LYS A 237 25.39 7.62 12.58
CA LYS A 237 24.93 6.24 12.80
C LYS A 237 23.97 5.83 11.68
N VAL A 238 23.89 4.55 11.41
CA VAL A 238 23.04 3.98 10.36
C VAL A 238 21.92 3.19 11.02
N MET A 239 20.69 3.48 10.65
CA MET A 239 19.50 2.77 11.12
C MET A 239 18.77 2.14 9.94
N LEU A 240 18.74 0.81 9.88
CA LEU A 240 18.03 0.05 8.85
C LEU A 240 16.56 -0.08 9.24
N ILE A 241 15.68 0.42 8.39
CA ILE A 241 14.26 0.59 8.69
C ILE A 241 13.42 -0.21 7.68
N PRO A 242 12.75 -1.31 8.07
CA PRO A 242 11.83 -2.03 7.19
C PRO A 242 10.52 -1.24 7.05
N HIS A 243 9.91 -1.30 5.87
CA HIS A 243 8.63 -0.65 5.61
C HIS A 243 7.57 -1.59 5.01
N VAL A 244 8.00 -2.63 4.31
CA VAL A 244 7.12 -3.69 3.81
C VAL A 244 7.61 -5.04 4.37
N VAL A 245 6.65 -5.82 4.90
CA VAL A 245 6.94 -7.12 5.53
C VAL A 245 6.06 -8.23 4.93
N TRP A 246 5.72 -8.12 3.66
CA TRP A 246 4.97 -9.13 2.93
C TRP A 246 5.82 -10.34 2.58
N LYS A 247 5.20 -11.51 2.60
CA LYS A 247 5.86 -12.74 2.13
C LYS A 247 6.33 -12.55 0.68
N GLY A 248 7.63 -12.77 0.45
CA GLY A 248 8.27 -12.59 -0.86
C GLY A 248 8.69 -11.16 -1.19
N ASN A 249 8.31 -10.17 -0.37
CA ASN A 249 8.72 -8.78 -0.52
C ASN A 249 8.95 -8.16 0.88
N ASP A 250 9.85 -8.77 1.66
CA ASP A 250 10.08 -8.46 3.07
C ASP A 250 11.40 -7.70 3.23
N ASP A 251 11.31 -6.41 3.52
CA ASP A 251 12.46 -5.52 3.69
C ASP A 251 13.38 -6.00 4.83
N ARG A 252 12.84 -6.69 5.85
CA ARG A 252 13.63 -7.19 6.99
C ARG A 252 14.70 -8.18 6.57
N LEU A 253 14.46 -8.97 5.53
CA LEU A 253 15.42 -9.97 5.04
C LEU A 253 16.67 -9.30 4.46
N VAL A 254 16.46 -8.25 3.66
CA VAL A 254 17.57 -7.49 3.04
C VAL A 254 18.27 -6.63 4.09
N ASN A 255 17.50 -5.98 4.98
CA ASN A 255 18.07 -5.23 6.10
C ASN A 255 18.94 -6.10 6.98
N ARG A 256 18.51 -7.34 7.29
CA ARG A 256 19.31 -8.30 8.07
C ARG A 256 20.62 -8.62 7.37
N LYS A 257 20.57 -8.92 6.07
CA LYS A 257 21.77 -9.19 5.29
C LYS A 257 22.75 -8.01 5.30
N LEU A 258 22.25 -6.79 5.11
CA LEU A 258 23.09 -5.57 5.21
C LEU A 258 23.68 -5.40 6.62
N TYR A 259 22.89 -5.62 7.66
CA TYR A 259 23.35 -5.53 9.04
C TYR A 259 24.49 -6.52 9.31
N ASP A 260 24.35 -7.76 8.87
CA ASP A 260 25.33 -8.83 9.07
C ASP A 260 26.64 -8.57 8.30
N ASP A 261 26.58 -7.91 7.13
CA ASP A 261 27.77 -7.53 6.34
C ASP A 261 28.71 -6.55 7.08
N PHE A 262 28.16 -5.74 7.99
CA PHE A 262 28.95 -4.77 8.77
C PHE A 262 29.30 -5.27 10.18
N GLY A 263 28.94 -6.51 10.50
CA GLY A 263 29.26 -7.16 11.76
C GLY A 263 28.73 -6.42 12.98
N GLN A 264 29.48 -6.47 14.08
CA GLN A 264 29.08 -5.85 15.35
C GLN A 264 29.46 -4.35 15.43
N ASN A 265 29.34 -3.58 14.35
CA ASN A 265 29.64 -2.16 14.40
C ASN A 265 28.57 -1.44 15.23
N SER A 266 28.96 -0.82 16.35
CA SER A 266 28.05 -0.14 17.28
C SER A 266 27.30 1.06 16.67
N ARG A 267 27.70 1.54 15.49
CA ARG A 267 27.07 2.63 14.77
C ARG A 267 26.05 2.19 13.73
N ILE A 268 25.77 0.88 13.60
CA ILE A 268 24.69 0.37 12.76
C ILE A 268 23.69 -0.41 13.59
N ALA A 269 22.42 -0.18 13.36
CA ALA A 269 21.34 -0.91 14.02
C ALA A 269 20.19 -1.16 13.07
N MET A 270 19.35 -2.15 13.37
CA MET A 270 18.15 -2.46 12.64
C MET A 270 16.94 -2.28 13.56
N ILE A 271 15.85 -1.71 13.02
CA ILE A 271 14.58 -1.57 13.73
C ILE A 271 13.75 -2.84 13.50
N ASP A 272 13.16 -3.33 14.58
CA ASP A 272 12.14 -4.37 14.50
C ASP A 272 10.86 -3.83 13.87
N ASP A 273 10.10 -4.73 13.26
CA ASP A 273 8.79 -4.46 12.67
C ASP A 273 7.83 -3.78 13.65
N CYS A 274 7.12 -2.75 13.19
CA CYS A 274 6.16 -1.98 13.97
C CYS A 274 5.15 -1.27 13.07
N GLY A 275 4.06 -0.75 13.65
CA GLY A 275 3.03 -0.02 12.91
C GLY A 275 3.53 1.29 12.30
N CYS A 276 2.79 1.80 11.32
CA CYS A 276 3.19 2.97 10.52
C CYS A 276 3.36 4.25 11.36
N GLU A 277 2.61 4.43 12.45
CA GLU A 277 2.75 5.58 13.35
C GLU A 277 4.11 5.58 14.09
N GLU A 278 4.56 4.40 14.52
CA GLU A 278 5.87 4.22 15.14
C GLU A 278 6.99 4.37 14.11
N LEU A 279 6.81 3.82 12.88
CA LEU A 279 7.76 4.04 11.79
C LEU A 279 7.90 5.52 11.43
N LYS A 280 6.79 6.26 11.39
CA LYS A 280 6.82 7.72 11.18
C LYS A 280 7.66 8.41 12.24
N TYR A 281 7.53 8.01 13.51
CA TYR A 281 8.39 8.53 14.58
C TYR A 281 9.86 8.17 14.35
N VAL A 282 10.17 6.91 14.04
CA VAL A 282 11.54 6.45 13.79
C VAL A 282 12.20 7.26 12.66
N ILE A 283 11.48 7.42 11.53
CA ILE A 283 11.97 8.20 10.38
C ILE A 283 12.17 9.67 10.76
N SER A 284 11.28 10.27 11.56
CA SER A 284 11.43 11.66 12.03
C SER A 284 12.65 11.89 12.92
N ARG A 285 13.27 10.83 13.46
CA ARG A 285 14.51 10.90 14.24
C ARG A 285 15.77 10.86 13.37
N CYS A 286 15.62 10.60 12.08
CA CYS A 286 16.75 10.57 11.15
C CYS A 286 17.13 11.98 10.72
N SER A 287 18.43 12.28 10.72
CA SER A 287 18.97 13.53 10.15
C SER A 287 18.93 13.51 8.62
N LEU A 288 19.02 12.30 8.04
CA LEU A 288 18.90 12.02 6.62
C LEU A 288 18.20 10.68 6.45
N PHE A 289 17.37 10.55 5.43
CA PHE A 289 16.71 9.29 5.08
C PHE A 289 16.94 8.94 3.62
N VAL A 290 17.33 7.69 3.35
CA VAL A 290 17.49 7.13 2.00
C VAL A 290 16.57 5.92 1.90
N GLY A 291 15.52 6.03 1.10
CA GLY A 291 14.47 5.02 1.06
C GLY A 291 14.08 4.56 -0.34
N ALA A 292 13.64 3.29 -0.40
CA ALA A 292 13.15 2.63 -1.59
C ALA A 292 11.60 2.51 -1.63
N ARG A 293 10.92 2.93 -0.56
CA ARG A 293 9.45 2.85 -0.44
C ARG A 293 8.85 4.24 -0.41
N THR A 294 7.88 4.50 -1.27
CA THR A 294 7.22 5.82 -1.44
C THR A 294 6.73 6.43 -0.12
N HIS A 295 6.11 5.62 0.76
CA HIS A 295 5.60 6.12 2.04
C HIS A 295 6.66 6.18 3.15
N ALA A 296 7.89 5.78 2.88
CA ALA A 296 8.99 5.90 3.84
C ALA A 296 9.84 7.16 3.60
N THR A 297 9.76 7.75 2.41
CA THR A 297 10.53 8.92 1.97
C THR A 297 9.76 10.22 2.09
#